data_8443a1dc1ad3a3b949284cc136cff205
#
_entry.id   8443a1dc1ad3a3b949284cc136cff205
#
_cell.length_a   1.000
_cell.length_b   1.000
_cell.length_c   1.000
_cell.angle_alpha   90.00
_cell.angle_beta   90.00
_cell.angle_gamma   90.00
#
_symmetry.space_group_name_H-M   'P 1'
#
loop_
_entity.id
_entity.type
_entity.pdbx_description
1 polymer ?
#
loop_
_entity_poly.entity_id
_entity_poly.type
_entity_poly.pdbx_seq_one_letter_code
_entity_poly.pdbx_strand_id
1 'polypeptide(L)'
;MDGNVIVGQSGGPTSVINSSLAGVYKTAIDRGAKKVYGMLHGIKGLLDGQYVDLSEKINSTMDIDLLKRTPSSYLGSCRYKLPEISEDRETFDKIFKILDDLDIKYFFYIGGNDSMDTIKKLSDYAIVTGSDIKFMGVPKTIDNDLAVTDHTPGFGSAAKFIAATMKEIIRDGLVYDYPTVTIVEIMGRNAGWLTAAAALAKSDDCEGVDLIYLPEKVFDIDHFMARVKEIAAKGRSMVIAVSEGIKVADGRYVFE
;
A
#
# COMPACT_ATOMS: atom_id res chain seq x y z
N MET A 1 18.37 22.65 -6.06
CA MET A 1 17.63 21.98 -7.14
C MET A 1 17.27 23.01 -8.19
N ASP A 2 17.62 22.81 -9.44
CA ASP A 2 17.15 23.68 -10.51
C ASP A 2 15.89 23.09 -11.13
N GLY A 3 14.78 23.83 -11.08
CA GLY A 3 13.49 23.42 -11.63
C GLY A 3 12.44 23.03 -10.59
N ASN A 4 11.27 22.68 -11.10
CA ASN A 4 10.13 22.30 -10.28
C ASN A 4 10.08 20.79 -10.04
N VAL A 5 9.37 20.43 -8.98
CA VAL A 5 9.10 19.04 -8.59
C VAL A 5 7.63 18.74 -8.77
N ILE A 6 7.30 17.55 -9.22
CA ILE A 6 5.93 17.02 -9.16
C ILE A 6 5.90 15.70 -8.42
N VAL A 7 4.87 15.49 -7.60
CA VAL A 7 4.68 14.25 -6.84
C VAL A 7 3.24 13.77 -6.94
N GLY A 8 3.05 12.48 -7.09
CA GLY A 8 1.73 11.85 -7.08
C GLY A 8 1.65 10.66 -6.16
N GLN A 9 0.43 10.28 -5.83
CA GLN A 9 0.07 9.13 -5.02
C GLN A 9 -0.82 8.20 -5.83
N SER A 10 -0.62 6.87 -5.69
CA SER A 10 -1.43 5.89 -6.39
C SER A 10 -1.55 4.55 -5.66
N GLY A 11 -2.49 3.72 -6.10
CA GLY A 11 -2.80 2.44 -5.48
C GLY A 11 -3.58 2.57 -4.17
N GLY A 12 -3.65 1.49 -3.39
CA GLY A 12 -4.32 1.50 -2.10
C GLY A 12 -3.65 2.44 -1.09
N PRO A 13 -4.40 3.31 -0.40
CA PRO A 13 -3.84 4.15 0.65
C PRO A 13 -3.27 3.33 1.80
N THR A 14 -2.18 3.79 2.40
CA THR A 14 -1.57 3.22 3.60
C THR A 14 -1.32 4.33 4.62
N SER A 15 -1.04 3.97 5.87
CA SER A 15 -0.74 4.96 6.93
C SER A 15 0.48 5.84 6.61
N VAL A 16 1.39 5.38 5.75
CA VAL A 16 2.64 6.11 5.45
C VAL A 16 2.56 6.93 4.16
N ILE A 17 1.53 6.79 3.34
CA ILE A 17 1.52 7.40 2.00
C ILE A 17 1.63 8.93 2.06
N ASN A 18 1.00 9.55 3.05
CA ASN A 18 1.11 10.99 3.27
C ASN A 18 2.42 11.38 3.96
N SER A 19 3.00 10.51 4.79
CA SER A 19 4.34 10.75 5.34
C SER A 19 5.41 10.74 4.24
N SER A 20 5.28 9.86 3.25
CA SER A 20 6.13 9.84 2.05
C SER A 20 5.97 11.13 1.24
N LEU A 21 4.72 11.60 1.04
CA LEU A 21 4.45 12.88 0.38
C LEU A 21 5.09 14.05 1.14
N ALA A 22 4.93 14.09 2.46
CA ALA A 22 5.55 15.12 3.32
C ALA A 22 7.08 15.10 3.23
N GLY A 23 7.67 13.91 3.15
CA GLY A 23 9.12 13.73 2.97
C GLY A 23 9.61 14.26 1.63
N VAL A 24 8.91 13.95 0.53
CA VAL A 24 9.23 14.48 -0.81
C VAL A 24 9.12 16.00 -0.81
N TYR A 25 7.99 16.54 -0.33
CA TYR A 25 7.76 17.98 -0.28
C TYR A 25 8.85 18.71 0.51
N LYS A 26 9.06 18.31 1.78
CA LYS A 26 10.04 18.95 2.65
C LYS A 26 11.45 18.91 2.06
N THR A 27 11.87 17.74 1.57
CA THR A 27 13.21 17.57 0.99
C THR A 27 13.37 18.40 -0.28
N ALA A 28 12.36 18.50 -1.13
CA ALA A 28 12.39 19.33 -2.33
C ALA A 28 12.58 20.83 -1.98
N ILE A 29 11.80 21.34 -1.03
CA ILE A 29 11.93 22.74 -0.56
C ILE A 29 13.30 22.98 0.09
N ASP A 30 13.74 22.10 1.01
CA ASP A 30 15.04 22.21 1.68
C ASP A 30 16.22 22.21 0.67
N ARG A 31 16.06 21.58 -0.49
CA ARG A 31 17.03 21.54 -1.58
C ARG A 31 16.85 22.65 -2.62
N GLY A 32 15.95 23.61 -2.39
CA GLY A 32 15.77 24.80 -3.20
C GLY A 32 14.91 24.60 -4.45
N ALA A 33 13.98 23.65 -4.46
CA ALA A 33 12.96 23.57 -5.51
C ALA A 33 12.12 24.85 -5.51
N LYS A 34 11.86 25.41 -6.70
CA LYS A 34 11.07 26.64 -6.84
C LYS A 34 9.60 26.39 -6.51
N LYS A 35 9.05 25.29 -7.03
CA LYS A 35 7.69 24.85 -6.80
C LYS A 35 7.63 23.33 -6.64
N VAL A 36 6.65 22.88 -5.85
CA VAL A 36 6.32 21.45 -5.71
C VAL A 36 4.86 21.27 -6.04
N TYR A 37 4.60 20.60 -7.15
CA TYR A 37 3.24 20.27 -7.60
C TYR A 37 2.80 18.92 -7.06
N GLY A 38 1.52 18.80 -6.72
CA GLY A 38 0.87 17.54 -6.38
C GLY A 38 -0.10 17.11 -7.48
N MET A 39 0.07 15.92 -8.05
CA MET A 39 -0.88 15.33 -8.99
C MET A 39 -2.12 14.86 -8.24
N LEU A 40 -3.28 15.44 -8.51
CA LEU A 40 -4.54 14.94 -7.98
C LEU A 40 -4.92 13.65 -8.73
N HIS A 41 -5.24 12.59 -7.98
CA HIS A 41 -5.57 11.27 -8.54
C HIS A 41 -4.48 10.67 -9.46
N GLY A 42 -3.20 10.92 -9.13
CA GLY A 42 -2.05 10.32 -9.80
C GLY A 42 -1.94 10.65 -11.29
N ILE A 43 -1.43 9.71 -12.09
CA ILE A 43 -1.24 9.88 -13.54
C ILE A 43 -2.53 10.17 -14.28
N LYS A 44 -3.65 9.56 -13.88
CA LYS A 44 -4.94 9.82 -14.52
C LYS A 44 -5.33 11.28 -14.39
N GLY A 45 -5.26 11.83 -13.19
CA GLY A 45 -5.55 13.23 -12.96
C GLY A 45 -4.55 14.17 -13.65
N LEU A 46 -3.26 13.81 -13.72
CA LEU A 46 -2.27 14.58 -14.47
C LEU A 46 -2.65 14.69 -15.95
N LEU A 47 -3.08 13.59 -16.57
CA LEU A 47 -3.57 13.56 -17.96
C LEU A 47 -4.80 14.44 -18.15
N ASP A 48 -5.62 14.60 -17.12
CA ASP A 48 -6.80 15.48 -17.11
C ASP A 48 -6.47 16.93 -16.67
N GLY A 49 -5.19 17.27 -16.52
CA GLY A 49 -4.73 18.60 -16.09
C GLY A 49 -5.02 18.92 -14.61
N GLN A 50 -5.23 17.89 -13.78
CA GLN A 50 -5.57 18.04 -12.37
C GLN A 50 -4.33 17.97 -11.49
N TYR A 51 -3.81 19.11 -11.11
CA TYR A 51 -2.69 19.23 -10.16
C TYR A 51 -2.83 20.52 -9.33
N VAL A 52 -2.13 20.55 -8.21
CA VAL A 52 -2.13 21.69 -7.29
C VAL A 52 -0.69 22.09 -6.95
N ASP A 53 -0.47 23.37 -6.70
CA ASP A 53 0.80 23.85 -6.15
C ASP A 53 0.80 23.62 -4.63
N LEU A 54 1.58 22.63 -4.19
CA LEU A 54 1.71 22.30 -2.76
C LEU A 54 2.46 23.40 -2.00
N SER A 55 3.28 24.19 -2.67
CA SER A 55 4.00 25.30 -2.05
C SER A 55 3.05 26.42 -1.59
N GLU A 56 1.83 26.50 -2.15
CA GLU A 56 0.77 27.39 -1.72
C GLU A 56 -0.13 26.80 -0.62
N LYS A 57 -0.11 25.48 -0.45
CA LYS A 57 -0.97 24.74 0.49
C LYS A 57 -0.29 24.41 1.81
N ILE A 58 1.02 24.17 1.77
CA ILE A 58 1.83 23.76 2.91
C ILE A 58 2.77 24.91 3.26
N ASN A 59 2.39 25.70 4.26
CA ASN A 59 3.06 26.96 4.59
C ASN A 59 3.84 26.91 5.92
N SER A 60 3.71 25.83 6.67
CA SER A 60 4.32 25.68 7.99
C SER A 60 4.77 24.26 8.30
N THR A 61 5.62 24.11 9.30
CA THR A 61 5.98 22.79 9.84
C THR A 61 4.77 22.06 10.43
N MET A 62 3.79 22.80 10.94
CA MET A 62 2.54 22.23 11.43
C MET A 62 1.74 21.57 10.32
N ASP A 63 1.67 22.17 9.12
CA ASP A 63 0.98 21.61 7.97
C ASP A 63 1.64 20.29 7.55
N ILE A 64 2.97 20.24 7.57
CA ILE A 64 3.74 19.01 7.29
C ILE A 64 3.42 17.94 8.34
N ASP A 65 3.35 18.29 9.61
CA ASP A 65 3.05 17.34 10.69
C ASP A 65 1.58 16.89 10.67
N LEU A 66 0.66 17.74 10.25
CA LEU A 66 -0.73 17.37 9.99
C LEU A 66 -0.82 16.42 8.80
N LEU A 67 -0.13 16.71 7.70
CA LEU A 67 -0.10 15.85 6.51
C LEU A 67 0.37 14.42 6.85
N LYS A 68 1.45 14.28 7.65
CA LYS A 68 1.94 12.96 8.11
C LYS A 68 0.90 12.15 8.86
N ARG A 69 0.01 12.80 9.60
CA ARG A 69 -1.03 12.18 10.44
C ARG A 69 -2.40 12.10 9.77
N THR A 70 -2.56 12.71 8.60
CA THR A 70 -3.79 12.65 7.82
C THR A 70 -3.97 11.24 7.27
N PRO A 71 -5.08 10.55 7.56
CA PRO A 71 -5.34 9.24 7.01
C PRO A 71 -5.66 9.30 5.52
N SER A 72 -5.55 8.16 4.83
CA SER A 72 -5.79 8.00 3.41
C SER A 72 -4.75 8.74 2.54
N SER A 73 -5.08 9.06 1.30
CA SER A 73 -4.20 9.68 0.32
C SER A 73 -4.60 11.15 0.12
N TYR A 74 -3.75 12.07 0.54
CA TYR A 74 -4.04 13.52 0.51
C TYR A 74 -4.30 14.04 -0.92
N LEU A 75 -3.52 13.54 -1.90
CA LEU A 75 -3.69 13.91 -3.31
C LEU A 75 -4.74 13.03 -4.03
N GLY A 76 -5.46 12.18 -3.30
CA GLY A 76 -6.27 11.15 -3.94
C GLY A 76 -5.40 10.03 -4.51
N SER A 77 -6.03 9.08 -5.19
CA SER A 77 -5.35 7.93 -5.77
C SER A 77 -6.00 7.52 -7.09
N CYS A 78 -5.30 6.70 -7.87
CA CYS A 78 -5.86 6.05 -9.05
C CYS A 78 -5.36 4.61 -9.15
N ARG A 79 -6.06 3.81 -9.94
CA ARG A 79 -5.65 2.49 -10.41
C ARG A 79 -5.51 2.52 -11.92
N TYR A 80 -4.64 3.42 -12.40
CA TYR A 80 -4.35 3.58 -13.81
C TYR A 80 -3.06 2.85 -14.15
N LYS A 81 -3.14 1.94 -15.11
CA LYS A 81 -1.98 1.23 -15.64
C LYS A 81 -1.55 1.93 -16.94
N LEU A 82 -0.35 2.50 -16.93
CA LEU A 82 0.20 3.13 -18.11
C LEU A 82 0.42 2.07 -19.20
N PRO A 83 -0.05 2.27 -20.45
CA PRO A 83 0.17 1.33 -21.53
C PRO A 83 1.66 1.17 -21.86
N GLU A 84 1.99 0.20 -22.71
CA GLU A 84 3.34 0.12 -23.26
C GLU A 84 3.58 1.27 -24.28
N ILE A 85 4.80 1.75 -24.36
CA ILE A 85 5.18 2.86 -25.27
C ILE A 85 4.83 2.53 -26.74
N SER A 86 4.97 1.25 -27.10
CA SER A 86 4.64 0.74 -28.45
C SER A 86 3.15 0.72 -28.76
N GLU A 87 2.30 0.72 -27.73
CA GLU A 87 0.84 0.65 -27.87
C GLU A 87 0.20 2.04 -27.91
N ASP A 88 0.69 2.98 -27.12
CA ASP A 88 0.10 4.32 -26.98
C ASP A 88 1.16 5.37 -26.66
N ARG A 89 1.92 5.76 -27.65
CA ARG A 89 2.92 6.81 -27.54
C ARG A 89 2.32 8.18 -27.25
N GLU A 90 1.10 8.44 -27.73
CA GLU A 90 0.43 9.73 -27.56
C GLU A 90 0.21 10.09 -26.09
N THR A 91 -0.13 9.10 -25.26
CA THR A 91 -0.24 9.27 -23.81
C THR A 91 1.08 9.74 -23.18
N PHE A 92 2.21 9.18 -23.59
CA PHE A 92 3.52 9.62 -23.09
C PHE A 92 3.85 11.04 -23.56
N ASP A 93 3.64 11.35 -24.84
CA ASP A 93 3.86 12.69 -25.40
C ASP A 93 3.04 13.73 -24.62
N LYS A 94 1.79 13.40 -24.30
CA LYS A 94 0.91 14.28 -23.51
C LYS A 94 1.43 14.50 -22.09
N ILE A 95 1.88 13.43 -21.39
CA ILE A 95 2.46 13.54 -20.06
C ILE A 95 3.69 14.46 -20.10
N PHE A 96 4.63 14.21 -21.01
CA PHE A 96 5.87 14.98 -21.10
C PHE A 96 5.61 16.43 -21.46
N LYS A 97 4.64 16.71 -22.33
CA LYS A 97 4.23 18.09 -22.62
C LYS A 97 3.72 18.80 -21.36
N ILE A 98 2.91 18.16 -20.52
CA ILE A 98 2.44 18.75 -19.26
C ILE A 98 3.63 19.02 -18.32
N LEU A 99 4.57 18.08 -18.24
CA LEU A 99 5.77 18.24 -17.40
C LEU A 99 6.66 19.38 -17.88
N ASP A 100 6.83 19.54 -19.19
CA ASP A 100 7.59 20.64 -19.78
C ASP A 100 6.89 21.98 -19.56
N ASP A 101 5.57 22.06 -19.77
CA ASP A 101 4.76 23.28 -19.53
C ASP A 101 4.85 23.75 -18.07
N LEU A 102 5.08 22.83 -17.11
CA LEU A 102 5.25 23.12 -15.70
C LEU A 102 6.74 23.27 -15.26
N ASP A 103 7.69 23.24 -16.20
CA ASP A 103 9.15 23.24 -15.92
C ASP A 103 9.55 22.16 -14.88
N ILE A 104 8.99 20.96 -15.00
CA ILE A 104 9.29 19.85 -14.09
C ILE A 104 10.65 19.25 -14.44
N LYS A 105 11.53 19.15 -13.43
CA LYS A 105 12.82 18.44 -13.52
C LYS A 105 12.88 17.17 -12.68
N TYR A 106 11.99 17.05 -11.72
CA TYR A 106 11.96 15.89 -10.81
C TYR A 106 10.53 15.40 -10.63
N PHE A 107 10.32 14.16 -11.00
CA PHE A 107 9.02 13.49 -10.91
C PHE A 107 9.08 12.38 -9.87
N PHE A 108 8.21 12.45 -8.86
CA PHE A 108 8.08 11.43 -7.83
C PHE A 108 6.72 10.74 -7.91
N TYR A 109 6.70 9.43 -7.78
CA TYR A 109 5.45 8.68 -7.74
C TYR A 109 5.44 7.70 -6.57
N ILE A 110 4.51 7.92 -5.64
CA ILE A 110 4.37 7.13 -4.41
C ILE A 110 3.32 6.07 -4.66
N GLY A 111 3.71 4.79 -4.57
CA GLY A 111 2.74 3.72 -4.82
C GLY A 111 3.31 2.31 -4.76
N GLY A 112 2.49 1.34 -5.17
CA GLY A 112 2.84 -0.08 -5.25
C GLY A 112 3.48 -0.47 -6.58
N ASN A 113 3.37 -1.76 -6.92
CA ASN A 113 4.02 -2.35 -8.10
C ASN A 113 3.66 -1.64 -9.42
N ASP A 114 2.38 -1.37 -9.68
CA ASP A 114 1.95 -0.66 -10.90
C ASP A 114 2.51 0.77 -10.97
N SER A 115 2.73 1.40 -9.83
CA SER A 115 3.33 2.74 -9.76
C SER A 115 4.83 2.69 -10.10
N MET A 116 5.51 1.66 -9.67
CA MET A 116 6.93 1.44 -10.00
C MET A 116 7.09 1.08 -11.49
N ASP A 117 6.17 0.31 -12.06
CA ASP A 117 6.11 0.06 -13.51
C ASP A 117 5.89 1.37 -14.30
N THR A 118 4.98 2.23 -13.82
CA THR A 118 4.77 3.57 -14.40
C THR A 118 6.06 4.39 -14.40
N ILE A 119 6.80 4.43 -13.28
CA ILE A 119 8.09 5.13 -13.17
C ILE A 119 9.10 4.58 -14.16
N LYS A 120 9.19 3.25 -14.28
CA LYS A 120 10.09 2.59 -15.24
C LYS A 120 9.77 3.02 -16.66
N LYS A 121 8.52 2.93 -17.10
CA LYS A 121 8.07 3.32 -18.44
C LYS A 121 8.35 4.79 -18.76
N LEU A 122 8.06 5.70 -17.82
CA LEU A 122 8.36 7.12 -18.00
C LEU A 122 9.86 7.40 -18.06
N SER A 123 10.66 6.71 -17.24
CA SER A 123 12.12 6.81 -17.29
C SER A 123 12.71 6.30 -18.60
N ASP A 124 12.22 5.16 -19.09
CA ASP A 124 12.63 4.59 -20.38
C ASP A 124 12.28 5.54 -21.53
N TYR A 125 11.08 6.16 -21.47
CA TYR A 125 10.65 7.15 -22.47
C TYR A 125 11.52 8.42 -22.42
N ALA A 126 11.89 8.90 -21.24
CA ALA A 126 12.81 10.04 -21.08
C ALA A 126 14.17 9.78 -21.75
N ILE A 127 14.72 8.57 -21.61
CA ILE A 127 15.97 8.19 -22.25
C ILE A 127 15.84 8.25 -23.78
N VAL A 128 14.76 7.68 -24.33
CA VAL A 128 14.53 7.64 -25.78
C VAL A 128 14.32 9.04 -26.37
N THR A 129 13.69 9.94 -25.63
CA THR A 129 13.39 11.31 -26.10
C THR A 129 14.48 12.32 -25.72
N GLY A 130 15.49 11.92 -24.94
CA GLY A 130 16.54 12.81 -24.47
C GLY A 130 16.07 13.84 -23.43
N SER A 131 14.99 13.54 -22.69
CA SER A 131 14.48 14.40 -21.64
C SER A 131 15.37 14.38 -20.39
N ASP A 132 15.58 15.56 -19.78
CA ASP A 132 16.36 15.73 -18.55
C ASP A 132 15.62 15.40 -17.27
N ILE A 133 14.32 15.14 -17.34
CA ILE A 133 13.47 14.88 -16.18
C ILE A 133 13.94 13.60 -15.45
N LYS A 134 14.09 13.71 -14.12
CA LYS A 134 14.47 12.58 -13.26
C LYS A 134 13.23 11.96 -12.65
N PHE A 135 12.98 10.68 -12.96
CA PHE A 135 11.85 9.91 -12.45
C PHE A 135 12.29 9.06 -11.26
N MET A 136 11.56 9.15 -10.16
CA MET A 136 11.84 8.42 -8.92
C MET A 136 10.59 7.80 -8.34
N GLY A 137 10.60 6.47 -8.14
CA GLY A 137 9.57 5.76 -7.41
C GLY A 137 9.80 5.84 -5.91
N VAL A 138 8.71 6.04 -5.16
CA VAL A 138 8.68 5.95 -3.70
C VAL A 138 7.78 4.79 -3.32
N PRO A 139 8.33 3.60 -3.05
CA PRO A 139 7.54 2.41 -2.85
C PRO A 139 6.76 2.46 -1.53
N LYS A 140 5.55 1.92 -1.55
CA LYS A 140 4.74 1.61 -0.37
C LYS A 140 3.94 0.34 -0.63
N THR A 141 3.85 -0.52 0.37
CA THR A 141 2.97 -1.69 0.40
C THR A 141 2.78 -2.14 1.83
N ILE A 142 1.60 -2.70 2.14
CA ILE A 142 1.35 -3.35 3.43
C ILE A 142 1.70 -4.84 3.40
N ASP A 143 1.90 -5.42 2.21
CA ASP A 143 2.10 -6.87 2.03
C ASP A 143 3.50 -7.35 2.45
N ASN A 144 4.43 -6.42 2.64
CA ASN A 144 5.84 -6.70 2.98
C ASN A 144 6.55 -7.59 1.94
N ASP A 145 6.27 -7.36 0.67
CA ASP A 145 6.67 -8.19 -0.47
C ASP A 145 7.74 -7.55 -1.39
N LEU A 146 8.40 -6.48 -0.93
CA LEU A 146 9.50 -5.86 -1.68
C LEU A 146 10.80 -6.65 -1.48
N ALA A 147 11.49 -6.91 -2.59
CA ALA A 147 12.80 -7.57 -2.56
C ALA A 147 13.83 -6.76 -1.76
N VAL A 148 14.72 -7.44 -1.05
CA VAL A 148 15.83 -6.84 -0.28
C VAL A 148 15.35 -5.80 0.74
N THR A 149 14.14 -6.00 1.29
CA THR A 149 13.52 -5.07 2.25
C THR A 149 12.90 -5.85 3.40
N ASP A 150 13.37 -5.61 4.63
CA ASP A 150 12.87 -6.31 5.82
C ASP A 150 11.47 -5.83 6.21
N HIS A 151 11.26 -4.51 6.19
CA HIS A 151 9.99 -3.88 6.53
C HIS A 151 9.63 -2.84 5.47
N THR A 152 8.60 -3.14 4.70
CA THR A 152 8.13 -2.21 3.66
C THR A 152 7.39 -1.02 4.28
N PRO A 153 7.46 0.17 3.64
CA PRO A 153 6.69 1.33 4.09
C PRO A 153 5.18 1.06 4.02
N GLY A 154 4.55 0.96 5.19
CA GLY A 154 3.13 0.62 5.34
C GLY A 154 2.88 -0.68 6.13
N PHE A 155 3.78 -1.65 6.06
CA PHE A 155 3.62 -2.95 6.72
C PHE A 155 3.53 -2.83 8.25
N GLY A 156 4.46 -2.13 8.91
CA GLY A 156 4.49 -2.06 10.37
C GLY A 156 3.20 -1.50 11.00
N SER A 157 2.61 -0.47 10.38
CA SER A 157 1.33 0.09 10.82
C SER A 157 0.17 -0.89 10.57
N ALA A 158 0.17 -1.59 9.43
CA ALA A 158 -0.84 -2.59 9.12
C ALA A 158 -0.74 -3.81 10.04
N ALA A 159 0.48 -4.30 10.33
CA ALA A 159 0.70 -5.39 11.27
C ALA A 159 0.21 -5.03 12.68
N LYS A 160 0.49 -3.82 13.16
CA LYS A 160 -0.03 -3.31 14.43
C LYS A 160 -1.56 -3.27 14.46
N PHE A 161 -2.19 -2.81 13.36
CA PHE A 161 -3.64 -2.78 13.23
C PHE A 161 -4.22 -4.20 13.30
N ILE A 162 -3.65 -5.17 12.57
CA ILE A 162 -4.07 -6.57 12.60
C ILE A 162 -3.98 -7.12 14.03
N ALA A 163 -2.82 -6.94 14.71
CA ALA A 163 -2.64 -7.45 16.07
C ALA A 163 -3.68 -6.88 17.06
N ALA A 164 -3.96 -5.58 16.99
CA ALA A 164 -4.95 -4.93 17.86
C ALA A 164 -6.37 -5.41 17.55
N THR A 165 -6.76 -5.42 16.26
CA THR A 165 -8.10 -5.85 15.83
C THR A 165 -8.37 -7.33 16.15
N MET A 166 -7.38 -8.20 15.94
CA MET A 166 -7.51 -9.61 16.32
C MET A 166 -7.74 -9.77 17.82
N LYS A 167 -7.04 -9.00 18.64
CA LYS A 167 -7.26 -9.01 20.10
C LYS A 167 -8.66 -8.56 20.49
N GLU A 168 -9.19 -7.54 19.83
CA GLU A 168 -10.56 -7.07 20.03
C GLU A 168 -11.59 -8.15 19.63
N ILE A 169 -11.43 -8.78 18.46
CA ILE A 169 -12.30 -9.86 17.97
C ILE A 169 -12.30 -11.06 18.92
N ILE A 170 -11.11 -11.45 19.42
CA ILE A 170 -10.99 -12.55 20.38
C ILE A 170 -11.77 -12.24 21.65
N ARG A 171 -11.64 -11.03 22.18
CA ARG A 171 -12.33 -10.61 23.40
C ARG A 171 -13.84 -10.51 23.19
N ASP A 172 -14.30 -10.01 22.05
CA ASP A 172 -15.72 -9.96 21.71
C ASP A 172 -16.33 -11.37 21.67
N GLY A 173 -15.65 -12.34 21.07
CA GLY A 173 -16.08 -13.73 21.04
C GLY A 173 -16.18 -14.44 22.41
N LEU A 174 -15.54 -13.88 23.45
CA LEU A 174 -15.58 -14.44 24.82
C LEU A 174 -16.74 -13.89 25.66
N VAL A 175 -17.52 -12.94 25.15
CA VAL A 175 -18.62 -12.30 25.89
C VAL A 175 -19.83 -13.23 26.01
N TYR A 176 -20.00 -14.13 25.05
CA TYR A 176 -21.17 -15.00 24.95
C TYR A 176 -20.95 -16.34 25.63
N ASP A 177 -22.01 -16.94 26.15
CA ASP A 177 -22.03 -18.25 26.82
C ASP A 177 -22.13 -19.45 25.87
N TYR A 178 -22.09 -19.20 24.57
CA TYR A 178 -22.06 -20.21 23.52
C TYR A 178 -20.81 -20.09 22.66
N PRO A 179 -20.25 -21.21 22.18
CA PRO A 179 -19.03 -21.18 21.36
C PRO A 179 -19.32 -20.65 19.96
N THR A 180 -18.41 -19.79 19.47
CA THR A 180 -18.44 -19.24 18.11
C THR A 180 -17.18 -19.63 17.34
N VAL A 181 -17.29 -19.65 16.00
CA VAL A 181 -16.17 -19.76 15.09
C VAL A 181 -16.10 -18.50 14.26
N THR A 182 -15.08 -17.70 14.47
CA THR A 182 -14.84 -16.46 13.71
C THR A 182 -13.66 -16.66 12.79
N ILE A 183 -13.88 -16.51 11.48
CA ILE A 183 -12.83 -16.56 10.46
C ILE A 183 -12.59 -15.15 9.97
N VAL A 184 -11.34 -14.68 10.09
CA VAL A 184 -10.92 -13.34 9.67
C VAL A 184 -10.01 -13.47 8.45
N GLU A 185 -10.50 -13.01 7.30
CA GLU A 185 -9.71 -12.92 6.08
C GLU A 185 -8.82 -11.68 6.14
N ILE A 186 -7.54 -11.86 5.85
CA ILE A 186 -6.52 -10.82 5.93
C ILE A 186 -5.84 -10.67 4.57
N MET A 187 -5.60 -9.43 4.15
CA MET A 187 -4.89 -9.10 2.92
C MET A 187 -3.47 -9.68 2.90
N GLY A 188 -2.95 -9.87 1.70
CA GLY A 188 -1.63 -10.43 1.44
C GLY A 188 -1.72 -11.67 0.55
N ARG A 189 -2.07 -11.45 -0.75
CA ARG A 189 -2.34 -12.53 -1.71
C ARG A 189 -1.17 -13.46 -1.93
N ASN A 190 0.04 -12.91 -2.02
CA ASN A 190 1.25 -13.65 -2.36
C ASN A 190 2.26 -13.71 -1.21
N ALA A 191 2.01 -13.01 -0.11
CA ALA A 191 2.88 -12.96 1.06
C ALA A 191 2.03 -12.91 2.33
N GLY A 192 2.26 -13.84 3.23
CA GLY A 192 1.46 -14.05 4.45
C GLY A 192 1.85 -13.18 5.64
N TRP A 193 2.68 -12.16 5.48
CA TRP A 193 3.20 -11.36 6.58
C TRP A 193 2.11 -10.69 7.42
N LEU A 194 1.08 -10.12 6.78
CA LEU A 194 -0.04 -9.52 7.52
C LEU A 194 -0.86 -10.56 8.27
N THR A 195 -1.12 -11.71 7.64
CA THR A 195 -1.83 -12.81 8.29
C THR A 195 -1.03 -13.37 9.45
N ALA A 196 0.29 -13.50 9.29
CA ALA A 196 1.21 -13.91 10.36
C ALA A 196 1.22 -12.91 11.52
N ALA A 197 1.01 -11.62 11.26
CA ALA A 197 0.93 -10.59 12.30
C ALA A 197 -0.26 -10.81 13.28
N ALA A 198 -1.27 -11.61 12.89
CA ALA A 198 -2.33 -12.03 13.81
C ALA A 198 -1.81 -12.77 15.04
N ALA A 199 -0.65 -13.45 14.94
CA ALA A 199 0.01 -14.09 16.06
C ALA A 199 0.43 -13.11 17.16
N LEU A 200 0.64 -11.83 16.82
CA LEU A 200 1.03 -10.77 17.77
C LEU A 200 -0.14 -10.33 18.68
N ALA A 201 -1.36 -10.84 18.44
CA ALA A 201 -2.47 -10.65 19.36
C ALA A 201 -2.24 -11.38 20.70
N LYS A 202 -1.38 -12.39 20.71
CA LYS A 202 -1.02 -13.11 21.93
C LYS A 202 -0.24 -12.22 22.91
N SER A 203 -0.68 -12.20 24.15
CA SER A 203 -0.10 -11.41 25.24
C SER A 203 -0.49 -12.03 26.60
N ASP A 204 -0.03 -11.49 27.70
CA ASP A 204 -0.35 -11.99 29.05
C ASP A 204 -1.86 -12.02 29.33
N ASP A 205 -2.63 -11.13 28.67
CA ASP A 205 -4.08 -10.99 28.82
C ASP A 205 -4.89 -11.51 27.63
N CYS A 206 -4.26 -12.18 26.66
CA CYS A 206 -4.91 -12.72 25.47
C CYS A 206 -4.17 -13.95 24.93
N GLU A 207 -4.86 -15.08 24.81
CA GLU A 207 -4.28 -16.33 24.30
C GLU A 207 -3.88 -16.28 22.82
N GLY A 208 -4.37 -15.29 22.08
CA GLY A 208 -4.13 -15.11 20.66
C GLY A 208 -5.11 -15.89 19.77
N VAL A 209 -4.84 -15.91 18.47
CA VAL A 209 -5.65 -16.65 17.48
C VAL A 209 -5.39 -18.15 17.59
N ASP A 210 -6.40 -18.95 17.31
CA ASP A 210 -6.33 -20.41 17.41
C ASP A 210 -5.61 -21.06 16.22
N LEU A 211 -5.86 -20.56 15.01
CA LEU A 211 -5.29 -21.08 13.77
C LEU A 211 -4.91 -19.92 12.84
N ILE A 212 -3.79 -20.11 12.11
CA ILE A 212 -3.32 -19.17 11.09
C ILE A 212 -3.02 -19.94 9.81
N TYR A 213 -3.60 -19.50 8.68
CA TYR A 213 -3.39 -20.10 7.36
C TYR A 213 -2.76 -19.08 6.41
N LEU A 214 -1.55 -19.37 5.95
CA LEU A 214 -0.72 -18.53 5.12
C LEU A 214 -0.75 -18.94 3.65
N PRO A 215 -0.59 -18.01 2.69
CA PRO A 215 -0.63 -18.30 1.26
C PRO A 215 0.56 -19.15 0.79
N GLU A 216 1.64 -19.21 1.56
CA GLU A 216 2.85 -20.00 1.28
C GLU A 216 2.65 -21.50 1.50
N LYS A 217 1.54 -21.91 2.10
CA LYS A 217 1.22 -23.30 2.37
C LYS A 217 -0.04 -23.74 1.63
N VAL A 218 0.00 -24.95 1.08
CA VAL A 218 -1.20 -25.56 0.49
C VAL A 218 -2.27 -25.70 1.58
N PHE A 219 -3.47 -25.19 1.28
CA PHE A 219 -4.61 -25.31 2.17
C PHE A 219 -5.30 -26.68 1.96
N ASP A 220 -5.46 -27.40 3.05
CA ASP A 220 -6.14 -28.69 3.10
C ASP A 220 -7.44 -28.54 3.90
N ILE A 221 -8.59 -28.66 3.23
CA ILE A 221 -9.91 -28.47 3.83
C ILE A 221 -10.23 -29.56 4.87
N ASP A 222 -9.81 -30.80 4.65
CA ASP A 222 -10.08 -31.88 5.58
C ASP A 222 -9.28 -31.72 6.87
N HIS A 223 -8.00 -31.32 6.74
CA HIS A 223 -7.17 -30.95 7.88
C HIS A 223 -7.75 -29.75 8.64
N PHE A 224 -8.17 -28.71 7.92
CA PHE A 224 -8.82 -27.53 8.51
C PHE A 224 -10.06 -27.95 9.33
N MET A 225 -10.95 -28.73 8.73
CA MET A 225 -12.18 -29.16 9.39
C MET A 225 -11.91 -30.08 10.61
N ALA A 226 -10.87 -30.91 10.55
CA ALA A 226 -10.44 -31.70 11.69
C ALA A 226 -9.97 -30.82 12.86
N ARG A 227 -9.14 -29.80 12.57
CA ARG A 227 -8.66 -28.86 13.59
C ARG A 227 -9.79 -28.05 14.21
N VAL A 228 -10.72 -27.55 13.39
CA VAL A 228 -11.90 -26.80 13.88
C VAL A 228 -12.74 -27.67 14.80
N LYS A 229 -13.03 -28.94 14.43
CA LYS A 229 -13.78 -29.86 15.27
C LYS A 229 -13.08 -30.19 16.59
N GLU A 230 -11.76 -30.35 16.57
CA GLU A 230 -10.96 -30.60 17.77
C GLU A 230 -11.05 -29.45 18.76
N ILE A 231 -10.98 -28.19 18.29
CA ILE A 231 -11.07 -27.01 19.13
C ILE A 231 -12.50 -26.79 19.60
N ALA A 232 -13.49 -26.96 18.73
CA ALA A 232 -14.92 -26.85 19.08
C ALA A 232 -15.35 -27.84 20.17
N ALA A 233 -14.75 -29.03 20.17
CA ALA A 233 -15.02 -30.06 21.21
C ALA A 233 -14.61 -29.56 22.64
N LYS A 234 -13.78 -28.54 22.74
CA LYS A 234 -13.42 -27.92 24.04
C LYS A 234 -14.49 -26.94 24.56
N GLY A 235 -15.56 -26.71 23.77
CA GLY A 235 -16.71 -25.88 24.19
C GLY A 235 -16.39 -24.38 24.32
N ARG A 236 -15.37 -23.87 23.60
CA ARG A 236 -14.98 -22.46 23.61
C ARG A 236 -15.03 -21.82 22.22
N SER A 237 -15.20 -20.51 22.21
CA SER A 237 -15.08 -19.71 20.99
C SER A 237 -13.66 -19.81 20.41
N MET A 238 -13.55 -19.72 19.08
CA MET A 238 -12.27 -19.70 18.37
C MET A 238 -12.19 -18.62 17.32
N VAL A 239 -10.99 -18.11 17.10
CA VAL A 239 -10.68 -17.12 16.06
C VAL A 239 -9.59 -17.66 15.16
N ILE A 240 -9.86 -17.63 13.85
CA ILE A 240 -8.99 -18.16 12.82
C ILE A 240 -8.60 -17.03 11.87
N ALA A 241 -7.31 -16.82 11.66
CA ALA A 241 -6.78 -15.89 10.68
C ALA A 241 -6.45 -16.62 9.38
N VAL A 242 -6.96 -16.15 8.25
CA VAL A 242 -6.69 -16.71 6.93
C VAL A 242 -6.21 -15.63 5.98
N SER A 243 -5.21 -15.93 5.16
CA SER A 243 -4.83 -15.03 4.06
C SER A 243 -5.85 -15.12 2.92
N GLU A 244 -6.15 -13.99 2.27
CA GLU A 244 -6.90 -13.95 1.02
C GLU A 244 -6.25 -14.81 -0.09
N GLY A 245 -4.96 -15.11 0.04
CA GLY A 245 -4.15 -15.82 -0.95
C GLY A 245 -4.01 -17.32 -0.73
N ILE A 246 -4.73 -17.96 0.22
CA ILE A 246 -4.64 -19.40 0.44
C ILE A 246 -5.13 -20.19 -0.79
N LYS A 247 -4.38 -21.25 -1.14
CA LYS A 247 -4.62 -22.07 -2.32
C LYS A 247 -4.72 -23.55 -1.96
N VAL A 248 -5.60 -24.24 -2.65
CA VAL A 248 -5.67 -25.72 -2.62
C VAL A 248 -4.56 -26.35 -3.46
N ALA A 249 -4.44 -27.68 -3.39
CA ALA A 249 -3.33 -28.42 -3.99
C ALA A 249 -3.18 -28.25 -5.51
N ASP A 250 -4.26 -27.98 -6.22
CA ASP A 250 -4.26 -27.74 -7.67
C ASP A 250 -3.92 -26.26 -8.06
N GLY A 251 -3.63 -25.42 -7.07
CA GLY A 251 -3.22 -24.01 -7.26
C GLY A 251 -4.36 -23.00 -7.38
N ARG A 252 -5.63 -23.44 -7.33
CA ARG A 252 -6.79 -22.52 -7.28
C ARG A 252 -6.86 -21.85 -5.91
N TYR A 253 -7.34 -20.62 -5.89
CA TYR A 253 -7.66 -19.95 -4.64
C TYR A 253 -8.89 -20.58 -3.98
N VAL A 254 -8.93 -20.54 -2.65
CA VAL A 254 -10.06 -21.12 -1.90
C VAL A 254 -11.37 -20.38 -2.16
N PHE A 255 -11.32 -19.12 -2.58
CA PHE A 255 -12.50 -18.31 -2.91
C PHE A 255 -13.05 -18.55 -4.33
N GLU A 256 -12.35 -19.28 -5.20
CA GLU A 256 -12.81 -19.68 -6.54
C GLU A 256 -13.66 -20.94 -6.50
#